data_17f57f74b0de63540ce2b27029a862cc
#
_entry.id   17f57f74b0de63540ce2b27029a862cc
#
_cell.length_a   1.000
_cell.length_b   1.000
_cell.length_c   1.000
_cell.angle_alpha   90.00
_cell.angle_beta   90.00
_cell.angle_gamma   90.00
#
_symmetry.space_group_name_H-M   'P 1'
#
loop_
_entity.id
_entity.type
_entity.pdbx_description
1 polymer ?
#
loop_
_entity_poly.entity_id
_entity_poly.type
_entity_poly.pdbx_seq_one_letter_code
_entity_poly.pdbx_strand_id
1 'polypeptide(L)'
;LNPKYIINTHWHDDHTRGNEDLAKELSVKIVQHNASQLKNDLTVSDGDSIKFGCSELAVYHTPGHSKDSICLVGDGKIFSGDTLFVGNCGRIDLPGGSAKELYHGLFDVIANLSDDLVLYPGHDYGSSSTSTIGKEKQTNPVMQKMNEDSFVDRMGG
;
A
#
# COMPACT_ATOMS: atom_id res chain seq x y z
N LEU A 1 14.97 -6.02 19.40
CA LEU A 1 13.78 -5.30 18.94
C LEU A 1 12.57 -5.76 19.77
N ASN A 2 11.65 -4.86 20.03
CA ASN A 2 10.37 -5.14 20.70
C ASN A 2 9.24 -4.77 19.73
N PRO A 3 8.77 -5.69 18.89
CA PRO A 3 7.70 -5.40 17.94
C PRO A 3 6.42 -5.03 18.70
N LYS A 4 5.59 -4.17 18.11
CA LYS A 4 4.32 -3.71 18.69
C LYS A 4 3.13 -4.17 17.90
N TYR A 5 3.27 -4.20 16.58
CA TYR A 5 2.19 -4.49 15.65
C TYR A 5 2.68 -5.35 14.49
N ILE A 6 1.76 -6.10 13.91
CA ILE A 6 1.78 -6.57 12.54
C ILE A 6 0.81 -5.67 11.79
N ILE A 7 1.28 -4.94 10.79
CA ILE A 7 0.43 -4.03 10.01
C ILE A 7 0.36 -4.57 8.58
N ASN A 8 -0.84 -4.92 8.13
CA ASN A 8 -1.04 -5.39 6.76
C ASN A 8 -1.44 -4.22 5.87
N THR A 9 -0.81 -4.13 4.71
CA THR A 9 -1.19 -3.17 3.68
C THR A 9 -2.49 -3.57 2.99
N HIS A 10 -2.80 -4.88 2.93
CA HIS A 10 -4.02 -5.44 2.39
C HIS A 10 -4.19 -6.93 2.75
N TRP A 11 -5.33 -7.53 2.39
CA TRP A 11 -5.81 -8.83 2.86
C TRP A 11 -5.33 -10.06 2.10
N HIS A 12 -4.58 -9.93 0.99
CA HIS A 12 -4.17 -11.09 0.21
C HIS A 12 -3.30 -12.05 1.02
N ASP A 13 -3.46 -13.34 0.72
CA ASP A 13 -2.91 -14.44 1.53
C ASP A 13 -1.38 -14.41 1.63
N ASP A 14 -0.69 -14.03 0.57
CA ASP A 14 0.78 -13.91 0.55
C ASP A 14 1.32 -12.79 1.46
N HIS A 15 0.45 -11.85 1.88
CA HIS A 15 0.78 -10.82 2.88
C HIS A 15 0.30 -11.16 4.29
N THR A 16 -0.64 -12.08 4.45
CA THR A 16 -1.37 -12.24 5.74
C THR A 16 -1.35 -13.64 6.33
N ARG A 17 -0.96 -14.68 5.57
CA ARG A 17 -1.04 -16.10 6.02
C ARG A 17 -0.27 -16.40 7.30
N GLY A 18 0.76 -15.63 7.64
CA GLY A 18 1.55 -15.81 8.86
C GLY A 18 1.09 -14.99 10.07
N ASN A 19 0.04 -14.19 9.92
CA ASN A 19 -0.36 -13.19 10.92
C ASN A 19 -0.66 -13.79 12.30
N GLU A 20 -1.51 -14.82 12.36
CA GLU A 20 -1.99 -15.37 13.63
C GLU A 20 -0.85 -16.03 14.41
N ASP A 21 -0.01 -16.81 13.72
CA ASP A 21 1.13 -17.51 14.33
C ASP A 21 2.15 -16.49 14.85
N LEU A 22 2.49 -15.51 14.01
CA LEU A 22 3.46 -14.46 14.37
C LEU A 22 2.94 -13.55 15.48
N ALA A 23 1.66 -13.17 15.43
CA ALA A 23 1.03 -12.36 16.47
C ALA A 23 1.03 -13.08 17.83
N LYS A 24 0.77 -14.37 17.84
CA LYS A 24 0.82 -15.20 19.04
C LYS A 24 2.25 -15.35 19.57
N GLU A 25 3.21 -15.66 18.70
CA GLU A 25 4.61 -15.82 19.07
C GLU A 25 5.21 -14.53 19.67
N LEU A 26 4.97 -13.40 19.04
CA LEU A 26 5.49 -12.12 19.44
C LEU A 26 4.63 -11.39 20.48
N SER A 27 3.43 -11.88 20.78
CA SER A 27 2.44 -11.22 21.64
C SER A 27 2.12 -9.79 21.18
N VAL A 28 1.91 -9.60 19.87
CA VAL A 28 1.61 -8.32 19.22
C VAL A 28 0.21 -8.30 18.62
N LYS A 29 -0.28 -7.10 18.29
CA LYS A 29 -1.61 -6.91 17.69
C LYS A 29 -1.51 -6.84 16.17
N ILE A 30 -2.52 -7.40 15.49
CA ILE A 30 -2.72 -7.28 14.05
C ILE A 30 -3.54 -6.03 13.76
N VAL A 31 -3.01 -5.18 12.88
CA VAL A 31 -3.63 -3.93 12.42
C VAL A 31 -3.99 -4.06 10.95
N GLN A 32 -5.24 -3.73 10.61
CA GLN A 32 -5.74 -3.73 9.22
C GLN A 32 -6.69 -2.57 8.97
N HIS A 33 -6.89 -2.25 7.70
CA HIS A 33 -7.89 -1.26 7.30
C HIS A 33 -9.32 -1.76 7.58
N ASN A 34 -10.26 -0.84 7.83
CA ASN A 34 -11.65 -1.15 8.17
C ASN A 34 -12.43 -1.88 7.05
N ALA A 35 -11.96 -1.80 5.80
CA ALA A 35 -12.51 -2.56 4.68
C ALA A 35 -11.99 -4.00 4.59
N SER A 36 -11.01 -4.41 5.40
CA SER A 36 -10.51 -5.78 5.44
C SER A 36 -11.57 -6.73 5.99
N GLN A 37 -11.68 -7.90 5.37
CA GLN A 37 -12.58 -8.96 5.81
C GLN A 37 -11.91 -9.95 6.78
N LEU A 38 -10.59 -9.79 6.99
CA LEU A 38 -9.85 -10.65 7.90
C LEU A 38 -9.98 -10.18 9.34
N LYS A 39 -9.88 -11.15 10.24
CA LYS A 39 -9.83 -10.88 11.68
C LYS A 39 -8.59 -10.05 12.04
N ASN A 40 -8.80 -9.02 12.82
CA ASN A 40 -7.73 -8.13 13.31
C ASN A 40 -8.01 -7.69 14.76
N ASP A 41 -7.02 -7.11 15.41
CA ASP A 41 -7.13 -6.59 16.78
C ASP A 41 -7.35 -5.08 16.80
N LEU A 42 -6.86 -4.38 15.78
CA LEU A 42 -6.98 -2.94 15.63
C LEU A 42 -7.36 -2.61 14.18
N THR A 43 -8.29 -1.70 14.04
CA THR A 43 -8.79 -1.22 12.75
C THR A 43 -8.31 0.21 12.54
N VAL A 44 -7.87 0.51 11.30
CA VAL A 44 -7.50 1.85 10.86
C VAL A 44 -8.32 2.28 9.65
N SER A 45 -8.42 3.59 9.47
CA SER A 45 -9.11 4.25 8.36
C SER A 45 -8.18 5.27 7.69
N ASP A 46 -8.61 5.81 6.56
CA ASP A 46 -7.90 6.91 5.90
C ASP A 46 -7.71 8.10 6.85
N GLY A 47 -6.50 8.67 6.85
CA GLY A 47 -6.13 9.79 7.70
C GLY A 47 -5.77 9.42 9.14
N ASP A 48 -5.93 8.15 9.55
CA ASP A 48 -5.46 7.70 10.86
C ASP A 48 -3.94 7.69 10.94
N SER A 49 -3.42 7.55 12.16
CA SER A 49 -2.00 7.34 12.40
C SER A 49 -1.73 6.19 13.36
N ILE A 50 -0.65 5.45 13.10
CA ILE A 50 -0.20 4.33 13.95
C ILE A 50 1.10 4.75 14.64
N LYS A 51 1.05 4.87 15.98
CA LYS A 51 2.19 5.28 16.80
C LYS A 51 2.93 4.07 17.38
N PHE A 52 4.26 4.07 17.26
CA PHE A 52 5.12 3.04 17.84
C PHE A 52 6.49 3.63 18.23
N GLY A 53 6.83 3.55 19.50
CA GLY A 53 8.03 4.22 20.05
C GLY A 53 7.94 5.72 19.84
N CYS A 54 8.95 6.30 19.19
CA CYS A 54 9.01 7.72 18.83
C CYS A 54 8.57 7.99 17.39
N SER A 55 8.16 6.97 16.66
CA SER A 55 7.75 7.05 15.25
C SER A 55 6.24 6.95 15.08
N GLU A 56 5.77 7.44 13.93
CA GLU A 56 4.37 7.41 13.54
C GLU A 56 4.25 7.13 12.05
N LEU A 57 3.26 6.34 11.66
CA LEU A 57 2.89 6.09 10.28
C LEU A 57 1.50 6.67 10.01
N ALA A 58 1.40 7.61 9.08
CA ALA A 58 0.13 8.06 8.53
C ALA A 58 -0.46 7.00 7.60
N VAL A 59 -1.76 6.77 7.69
CA VAL A 59 -2.51 5.80 6.89
C VAL A 59 -3.19 6.52 5.75
N TYR A 60 -2.94 6.07 4.52
CA TYR A 60 -3.62 6.52 3.30
C TYR A 60 -4.38 5.34 2.69
N HIS A 61 -5.70 5.45 2.57
CA HIS A 61 -6.50 4.43 1.89
C HIS A 61 -6.33 4.57 0.39
N THR A 62 -5.80 3.53 -0.24
CA THR A 62 -5.49 3.48 -1.68
C THR A 62 -6.05 2.21 -2.31
N PRO A 63 -7.41 2.05 -2.34
CA PRO A 63 -8.04 0.89 -2.91
C PRO A 63 -7.76 0.76 -4.40
N GLY A 64 -8.01 -0.41 -4.96
CA GLY A 64 -7.88 -0.67 -6.39
C GLY A 64 -7.17 -1.97 -6.71
N HIS A 65 -6.07 -2.32 -6.04
CA HIS A 65 -5.55 -3.68 -6.02
C HIS A 65 -6.44 -4.59 -5.15
N SER A 66 -6.83 -4.10 -4.01
CA SER A 66 -7.89 -4.66 -3.15
C SER A 66 -8.67 -3.53 -2.48
N LYS A 67 -9.83 -3.83 -1.92
CA LYS A 67 -10.69 -2.82 -1.27
C LYS A 67 -10.11 -2.22 -0.01
N ASP A 68 -9.24 -2.94 0.68
CA ASP A 68 -8.61 -2.58 1.94
C ASP A 68 -7.17 -2.09 1.78
N SER A 69 -6.69 -1.93 0.55
CA SER A 69 -5.31 -1.49 0.29
C SER A 69 -5.03 -0.14 0.94
N ILE A 70 -3.92 -0.07 1.68
CA ILE A 70 -3.41 1.16 2.29
C ILE A 70 -1.93 1.36 1.96
N CYS A 71 -1.54 2.62 1.89
CA CYS A 71 -0.15 3.04 1.98
C CYS A 71 0.12 3.61 3.37
N LEU A 72 1.31 3.33 3.90
CA LEU A 72 1.76 3.81 5.20
C LEU A 72 2.94 4.76 5.00
N VAL A 73 2.87 5.96 5.54
CA VAL A 73 3.91 7.00 5.33
C VAL A 73 4.45 7.50 6.67
N GLY A 74 5.77 7.45 6.83
CA GLY A 74 6.45 7.96 8.02
C GLY A 74 7.97 7.86 7.89
N ASP A 75 8.70 8.67 8.65
CA ASP A 75 10.17 8.68 8.69
C ASP A 75 10.83 8.72 7.29
N GLY A 76 10.28 9.52 6.37
CA GLY A 76 10.80 9.65 5.00
C GLY A 76 10.57 8.43 4.10
N LYS A 77 9.66 7.54 4.46
CA LYS A 77 9.36 6.29 3.74
C LYS A 77 7.88 6.16 3.43
N ILE A 78 7.58 5.44 2.36
CA ILE A 78 6.25 4.95 2.03
C ILE A 78 6.29 3.43 1.86
N PHE A 79 5.44 2.71 2.59
CA PHE A 79 5.16 1.29 2.40
C PHE A 79 3.87 1.20 1.60
N SER A 80 3.99 0.95 0.30
CA SER A 80 2.87 1.05 -0.65
C SER A 80 2.06 -0.24 -0.80
N GLY A 81 2.50 -1.35 -0.19
CA GLY A 81 1.91 -2.65 -0.49
C GLY A 81 1.87 -2.90 -2.00
N ASP A 82 0.72 -3.31 -2.49
CA ASP A 82 0.50 -3.60 -3.91
C ASP A 82 -0.20 -2.45 -4.67
N THR A 83 -0.24 -1.25 -4.10
CA THR A 83 -0.74 -0.07 -4.81
C THR A 83 0.28 0.42 -5.83
N LEU A 84 1.57 0.53 -5.45
CA LEU A 84 2.64 1.00 -6.33
C LEU A 84 3.89 0.12 -6.15
N PHE A 85 4.43 -0.37 -7.27
CA PHE A 85 5.73 -1.06 -7.34
C PHE A 85 6.79 -0.17 -7.99
N VAL A 86 8.04 -0.60 -7.91
CA VAL A 86 9.11 0.00 -8.71
C VAL A 86 8.87 -0.33 -10.19
N GLY A 87 8.51 0.68 -10.97
CA GLY A 87 8.27 0.56 -12.42
C GLY A 87 6.91 -0.03 -12.82
N ASN A 88 6.00 -0.31 -11.87
CA ASN A 88 4.66 -0.84 -12.15
C ASN A 88 3.70 -0.57 -10.97
N CYS A 89 2.49 -1.13 -11.01
CA CYS A 89 1.51 -1.17 -9.92
C CYS A 89 0.92 -2.57 -9.74
N GLY A 90 0.12 -2.77 -8.70
CA GLY A 90 -0.58 -4.02 -8.46
C GLY A 90 -1.61 -4.34 -9.53
N ARG A 91 -1.87 -5.64 -9.72
CA ARG A 91 -2.93 -6.14 -10.60
C ARG A 91 -4.32 -5.82 -10.03
N ILE A 92 -5.32 -5.82 -10.91
CA ILE A 92 -6.71 -5.48 -10.54
C ILE A 92 -7.72 -6.60 -10.85
N ASP A 93 -7.26 -7.71 -11.37
CA ASP A 93 -8.09 -8.84 -11.81
C ASP A 93 -8.42 -9.85 -10.70
N LEU A 94 -8.05 -9.54 -9.46
CA LEU A 94 -8.42 -10.30 -8.27
C LEU A 94 -9.72 -9.76 -7.65
N PRO A 95 -10.41 -10.55 -6.80
CA PRO A 95 -11.63 -10.10 -6.14
C PRO A 95 -11.43 -8.79 -5.36
N GLY A 96 -12.24 -7.79 -5.68
CA GLY A 96 -12.13 -6.44 -5.09
C GLY A 96 -11.20 -5.48 -5.85
N GLY A 97 -10.61 -5.93 -6.97
CA GLY A 97 -9.80 -5.09 -7.84
C GLY A 97 -10.64 -4.07 -8.63
N SER A 98 -10.07 -2.88 -8.86
CA SER A 98 -10.71 -1.78 -9.59
C SER A 98 -9.64 -0.86 -10.18
N ALA A 99 -9.56 -0.78 -11.51
CA ALA A 99 -8.65 0.12 -12.21
C ALA A 99 -8.93 1.59 -11.85
N LYS A 100 -10.21 1.95 -11.74
CA LYS A 100 -10.62 3.31 -11.40
C LYS A 100 -10.16 3.73 -10.00
N GLU A 101 -10.37 2.88 -8.99
CA GLU A 101 -9.92 3.16 -7.62
C GLU A 101 -8.38 3.20 -7.56
N LEU A 102 -7.68 2.31 -8.29
CA LEU A 102 -6.23 2.31 -8.36
C LEU A 102 -5.70 3.61 -9.00
N TYR A 103 -6.36 4.11 -10.06
CA TYR A 103 -6.05 5.41 -10.65
C TYR A 103 -6.10 6.52 -9.59
N HIS A 104 -7.18 6.61 -8.83
CA HIS A 104 -7.30 7.61 -7.75
C HIS A 104 -6.24 7.43 -6.66
N GLY A 105 -5.94 6.21 -6.26
CA GLY A 105 -4.84 5.91 -5.32
C GLY A 105 -3.48 6.42 -5.82
N LEU A 106 -3.18 6.22 -7.11
CA LEU A 106 -1.92 6.64 -7.71
C LEU A 106 -1.85 8.16 -7.94
N PHE A 107 -2.90 8.77 -8.52
CA PHE A 107 -2.83 10.15 -9.02
C PHE A 107 -3.37 11.18 -8.02
N ASP A 108 -4.37 10.83 -7.21
CA ASP A 108 -4.94 11.78 -6.23
C ASP A 108 -4.27 11.65 -4.85
N VAL A 109 -3.67 10.49 -4.53
CA VAL A 109 -3.00 10.28 -3.25
C VAL A 109 -1.49 10.26 -3.43
N ILE A 110 -0.91 9.20 -4.02
CA ILE A 110 0.55 8.99 -4.06
C ILE A 110 1.26 10.11 -4.84
N ALA A 111 0.72 10.54 -5.97
CA ALA A 111 1.33 11.60 -6.77
C ALA A 111 1.40 12.96 -6.05
N ASN A 112 0.59 13.17 -5.02
CA ASN A 112 0.60 14.39 -4.20
C ASN A 112 1.50 14.29 -2.95
N LEU A 113 2.12 13.13 -2.71
CA LEU A 113 3.12 12.97 -1.65
C LEU A 113 4.48 13.53 -2.07
N SER A 114 5.37 13.73 -1.07
CA SER A 114 6.72 14.22 -1.30
C SER A 114 7.52 13.31 -2.23
N ASP A 115 8.21 13.91 -3.19
CA ASP A 115 9.08 13.20 -4.15
C ASP A 115 10.27 12.48 -3.48
N ASP A 116 10.68 12.94 -2.31
CA ASP A 116 11.81 12.38 -1.54
C ASP A 116 11.46 11.13 -0.74
N LEU A 117 10.18 10.76 -0.65
CA LEU A 117 9.78 9.54 0.05
C LEU A 117 10.39 8.30 -0.61
N VAL A 118 11.09 7.50 0.18
CA VAL A 118 11.65 6.22 -0.27
C VAL A 118 10.53 5.19 -0.32
N LEU A 119 10.29 4.63 -1.51
CA LEU A 119 9.27 3.62 -1.80
C LEU A 119 9.73 2.23 -1.38
N TYR A 120 8.95 1.58 -0.54
CA TYR A 120 9.04 0.16 -0.16
C TYR A 120 7.76 -0.56 -0.63
N PRO A 121 7.79 -1.25 -1.76
CA PRO A 121 6.62 -1.97 -2.30
C PRO A 121 6.39 -3.31 -1.59
N GLY A 122 5.21 -3.91 -1.80
CA GLY A 122 4.88 -5.24 -1.30
C GLY A 122 5.69 -6.37 -1.94
N HIS A 123 6.11 -6.18 -3.21
CA HIS A 123 6.89 -7.17 -3.98
C HIS A 123 8.09 -6.53 -4.68
N ASP A 124 9.18 -7.30 -4.79
CA ASP A 124 10.41 -6.94 -5.52
C ASP A 124 10.33 -7.40 -6.99
N TYR A 125 9.42 -6.80 -7.76
CA TYR A 125 9.22 -7.09 -9.19
C TYR A 125 9.98 -6.13 -10.11
N GLY A 126 10.57 -5.08 -9.55
CA GLY A 126 11.21 -4.02 -10.31
C GLY A 126 12.69 -4.25 -10.61
N SER A 127 13.33 -3.23 -11.15
CA SER A 127 14.77 -3.22 -11.39
C SER A 127 15.61 -3.01 -10.11
N SER A 128 14.97 -2.65 -9.01
CA SER A 128 15.55 -2.49 -7.67
C SER A 128 14.46 -2.69 -6.61
N SER A 129 14.87 -3.07 -5.40
CA SER A 129 13.95 -3.34 -4.28
C SER A 129 13.31 -2.08 -3.70
N THR A 130 13.85 -0.90 -3.98
CA THR A 130 13.35 0.40 -3.52
C THR A 130 13.48 1.45 -4.61
N SER A 131 12.71 2.53 -4.48
CA SER A 131 12.76 3.68 -5.38
C SER A 131 12.46 4.96 -4.59
N THR A 132 12.10 6.06 -5.26
CA THR A 132 11.49 7.24 -4.64
C THR A 132 10.22 7.61 -5.39
N ILE A 133 9.29 8.29 -4.73
CA ILE A 133 8.05 8.76 -5.37
C ILE A 133 8.38 9.66 -6.56
N GLY A 134 9.35 10.56 -6.44
CA GLY A 134 9.78 11.42 -7.54
C GLY A 134 10.33 10.64 -8.73
N LYS A 135 11.10 9.58 -8.51
CA LYS A 135 11.57 8.71 -9.59
C LYS A 135 10.42 7.96 -10.27
N GLU A 136 9.50 7.40 -9.49
CA GLU A 136 8.34 6.69 -10.06
C GLU A 136 7.44 7.65 -10.88
N LYS A 137 7.21 8.88 -10.44
CA LYS A 137 6.50 9.90 -11.23
C LYS A 137 7.17 10.16 -12.59
N GLN A 138 8.50 10.05 -12.67
CA GLN A 138 9.26 10.34 -13.90
C GLN A 138 9.39 9.12 -14.82
N THR A 139 9.51 7.91 -14.25
CA THR A 139 9.95 6.74 -15.04
C THR A 139 8.96 5.59 -15.05
N ASN A 140 8.05 5.51 -14.06
CA ASN A 140 7.09 4.42 -13.98
C ASN A 140 5.99 4.61 -15.04
N PRO A 141 5.80 3.66 -15.98
CA PRO A 141 4.82 3.80 -17.05
C PRO A 141 3.37 3.98 -16.56
N VAL A 142 3.01 3.45 -15.37
CA VAL A 142 1.64 3.58 -14.83
C VAL A 142 1.40 4.91 -14.11
N MET A 143 2.46 5.66 -13.81
CA MET A 143 2.38 7.00 -13.20
C MET A 143 2.59 8.13 -14.22
N GLN A 144 2.77 7.81 -15.52
CA GLN A 144 2.84 8.85 -16.54
C GLN A 144 1.48 9.55 -16.68
N LYS A 145 1.52 10.85 -16.97
CA LYS A 145 0.32 11.68 -17.11
C LYS A 145 -0.66 11.07 -18.11
N MET A 146 -1.81 10.63 -17.63
CA MET A 146 -2.93 10.11 -18.41
C MET A 146 -4.24 10.41 -17.68
N ASN A 147 -5.36 10.37 -18.39
CA ASN A 147 -6.68 10.46 -17.77
C ASN A 147 -7.15 9.08 -17.26
N GLU A 148 -8.19 9.07 -16.45
CA GLU A 148 -8.78 7.87 -15.86
C GLU A 148 -9.14 6.82 -16.91
N ASP A 149 -9.87 7.22 -17.99
CA ASP A 149 -10.31 6.29 -19.03
C ASP A 149 -9.12 5.57 -19.69
N SER A 150 -8.07 6.32 -20.04
CA SER A 150 -6.84 5.75 -20.62
C SER A 150 -6.11 4.81 -19.65
N PHE A 151 -6.16 5.08 -18.35
CA PHE A 151 -5.59 4.18 -17.35
C PHE A 151 -6.42 2.91 -17.22
N VAL A 152 -7.74 3.02 -17.16
CA VAL A 152 -8.67 1.88 -17.10
C VAL A 152 -8.48 0.96 -18.30
N ASP A 153 -8.48 1.53 -19.54
CA ASP A 153 -8.22 0.78 -20.77
C ASP A 153 -6.87 0.04 -20.74
N ARG A 154 -5.83 0.72 -20.25
CA ARG A 154 -4.49 0.15 -20.11
C ARG A 154 -4.43 -1.01 -19.12
N MET A 155 -5.19 -0.94 -18.04
CA MET A 155 -5.25 -2.00 -17.02
C MET A 155 -6.15 -3.17 -17.42
N GLY A 156 -6.86 -3.09 -18.57
CA GLY A 156 -7.76 -4.13 -19.07
C GLY A 156 -9.12 -4.13 -18.34
N GLY A 157 -9.54 -2.98 -17.88
CA GLY A 157 -10.84 -2.75 -17.22
C GLY A 157 -11.97 -2.53 -18.21
#